data_5a41011cd33ec2e00f355de57599fbf4
#
_entry.id   5a41011cd33ec2e00f355de57599fbf4
#
_cell.length_a   1.000
_cell.length_b   1.000
_cell.length_c   1.000
_cell.angle_alpha   90.00
_cell.angle_beta   90.00
_cell.angle_gamma   90.00
#
_symmetry.space_group_name_H-M   'P 1'
#
loop_
_entity.id
_entity.type
_entity.pdbx_description
1 polymer ?
#
loop_
_entity_poly.entity_id
_entity_poly.type
_entity_poly.pdbx_seq_one_letter_code
_entity_poly.pdbx_strand_id
1 'polypeptide(L)'
;MFKGKLRWWVVGLIALAAVINYIDRQALGVLWPDIKEEFGFSNQDYANVFGVFVLAYALGQTAFGKIFDWFGTRIGFILSIGFWSLATCLHALGNSVLTFQIFRSLLGFAEAGNWPGAAKANAEWFPTNERAFAQGIFNSGAAIGGVLSPPLLALLAGFLGWKAIFIVIGLIGFLWLVPWLIIYKSKPESHPWLEESERQYILSGQLTKSDDGEDLGYNPNTVEMLKRKQSWGAILSAMFIDPIWWLFVAWIPIYLHDTFNFDVKQIGLYAWVPYVGAMFGAWFGGLLAQNRIDKGWSVDKTRKSIILLGVLIMLPALLGMSVASTPILAVLIMAVILFGFQTAIGNIQTLPSDLYSQKAVGSLAGYAGMSAKLAAAGLVWIVPRITEAEKFNDMIENVNIFGWHFLKSLSPMTENSYMPAFIIGAVLAIMAFVCVWIFIPKIEPLKPKTK
;
A
#
# COMPACT_ATOMS: atom_id res chain seq x y z
N MET A 1 2.81 -29.81 13.55
CA MET A 1 3.53 -29.10 12.50
C MET A 1 3.67 -27.60 12.79
N PHE A 2 2.68 -26.95 13.41
CA PHE A 2 2.63 -25.49 13.59
C PHE A 2 2.72 -25.04 15.07
N LYS A 3 3.37 -25.78 15.96
CA LYS A 3 3.38 -25.50 17.41
C LYS A 3 3.57 -24.02 17.74
N GLY A 4 2.52 -23.35 18.21
CA GLY A 4 2.48 -21.97 18.68
C GLY A 4 2.83 -20.91 17.63
N LYS A 5 2.75 -21.21 16.31
CA LYS A 5 3.24 -20.33 15.22
C LYS A 5 2.29 -20.23 14.01
N LEU A 6 1.04 -20.70 14.13
CA LEU A 6 0.14 -20.76 12.98
C LEU A 6 -0.19 -19.36 12.43
N ARG A 7 -0.33 -18.35 13.30
CA ARG A 7 -0.56 -16.97 12.88
C ARG A 7 0.53 -16.42 11.96
N TRP A 8 1.80 -16.82 12.17
CA TRP A 8 2.92 -16.41 11.35
C TRP A 8 2.92 -17.05 9.96
N TRP A 9 2.38 -18.26 9.84
CA TRP A 9 2.15 -18.89 8.54
C TRP A 9 1.03 -18.17 7.77
N VAL A 10 -0.02 -17.75 8.45
CA VAL A 10 -1.11 -16.97 7.83
C VAL A 10 -0.58 -15.65 7.28
N VAL A 11 0.17 -14.86 8.06
CA VAL A 11 0.73 -13.59 7.56
C VAL A 11 1.80 -13.82 6.50
N GLY A 12 2.58 -14.90 6.59
CA GLY A 12 3.55 -15.29 5.57
C GLY A 12 2.88 -15.58 4.22
N LEU A 13 1.76 -16.29 4.22
CA LEU A 13 0.96 -16.51 3.01
C LEU A 13 0.41 -15.19 2.44
N ILE A 14 -0.09 -14.30 3.29
CA ILE A 14 -0.61 -13.00 2.85
C ILE A 14 0.53 -12.13 2.28
N ALA A 15 1.71 -12.17 2.88
CA ALA A 15 2.89 -11.50 2.35
C ALA A 15 3.33 -12.09 0.99
N LEU A 16 3.27 -13.41 0.83
CA LEU A 16 3.52 -14.06 -0.45
C LEU A 16 2.48 -13.66 -1.52
N ALA A 17 1.20 -13.49 -1.14
CA ALA A 17 0.20 -12.94 -2.02
C ALA A 17 0.56 -11.52 -2.49
N ALA A 18 1.13 -10.68 -1.59
CA ALA A 18 1.62 -9.36 -1.98
C ALA A 18 2.80 -9.43 -2.96
N VAL A 19 3.73 -10.39 -2.80
CA VAL A 19 4.82 -10.62 -3.77
C VAL A 19 4.24 -10.95 -5.15
N ILE A 20 3.31 -11.90 -5.23
CA ILE A 20 2.67 -12.31 -6.50
C ILE A 20 1.92 -11.12 -7.12
N ASN A 21 1.16 -10.38 -6.31
CA ASN A 21 0.44 -9.18 -6.74
C ASN A 21 1.36 -8.15 -7.42
N TYR A 22 2.57 -7.94 -6.89
CA TYR A 22 3.54 -7.01 -7.49
C TYR A 22 4.17 -7.57 -8.77
N ILE A 23 4.37 -8.89 -8.87
CA ILE A 23 4.82 -9.55 -10.10
C ILE A 23 3.77 -9.36 -11.21
N ASP A 24 2.49 -9.64 -10.92
CA ASP A 24 1.38 -9.46 -11.85
C ASP A 24 1.26 -8.01 -12.34
N ARG A 25 1.39 -7.07 -11.40
CA ARG A 25 1.31 -5.63 -11.69
C ARG A 25 2.39 -5.15 -12.63
N GLN A 26 3.63 -5.58 -12.42
CA GLN A 26 4.78 -5.14 -13.21
C GLN A 26 4.91 -5.87 -14.55
N ALA A 27 4.25 -7.00 -14.72
CA ALA A 27 4.36 -7.81 -15.92
C ALA A 27 4.07 -7.03 -17.21
N LEU A 28 2.99 -6.24 -17.24
CA LEU A 28 2.67 -5.44 -18.42
C LEU A 28 3.78 -4.45 -18.78
N GLY A 29 4.34 -3.76 -17.78
CA GLY A 29 5.39 -2.77 -18.01
C GLY A 29 6.67 -3.39 -18.56
N VAL A 30 7.08 -4.54 -18.02
CA VAL A 30 8.28 -5.26 -18.46
C VAL A 30 8.09 -5.86 -19.86
N LEU A 31 6.90 -6.38 -20.15
CA LEU A 31 6.59 -7.04 -21.43
C LEU A 31 6.03 -6.07 -22.48
N TRP A 32 5.85 -4.79 -22.13
CA TRP A 32 5.26 -3.81 -23.03
C TRP A 32 6.06 -3.60 -24.35
N PRO A 33 7.39 -3.61 -24.36
CA PRO A 33 8.14 -3.49 -25.61
C PRO A 33 7.73 -4.55 -26.64
N ASP A 34 7.63 -5.82 -26.24
CA ASP A 34 7.27 -6.92 -27.12
C ASP A 34 5.81 -6.80 -27.62
N ILE A 35 4.89 -6.42 -26.69
CA ILE A 35 3.48 -6.20 -27.03
C ILE A 35 3.33 -5.01 -27.98
N LYS A 36 4.06 -3.92 -27.70
CA LYS A 36 4.05 -2.72 -28.54
C LYS A 36 4.55 -3.01 -29.95
N GLU A 37 5.60 -3.81 -30.10
CA GLU A 37 6.14 -4.21 -31.40
C GLU A 37 5.15 -5.11 -32.17
N GLU A 38 4.54 -6.11 -31.51
CA GLU A 38 3.59 -7.03 -32.14
C GLU A 38 2.34 -6.34 -32.69
N PHE A 39 1.80 -5.32 -31.97
CA PHE A 39 0.53 -4.68 -32.32
C PHE A 39 0.64 -3.26 -32.86
N GLY A 40 1.84 -2.66 -32.88
CA GLY A 40 2.04 -1.26 -33.28
C GLY A 40 1.47 -0.25 -32.27
N PHE A 41 1.42 -0.60 -30.97
CA PHE A 41 0.90 0.29 -29.94
C PHE A 41 1.86 1.44 -29.61
N SER A 42 1.31 2.52 -29.07
CA SER A 42 2.06 3.70 -28.62
C SER A 42 2.30 3.67 -27.11
N ASN A 43 3.21 4.52 -26.62
CA ASN A 43 3.39 4.71 -25.17
C ASN A 43 2.16 5.38 -24.51
N GLN A 44 1.34 6.12 -25.30
CA GLN A 44 0.08 6.66 -24.82
C GLN A 44 -0.94 5.54 -24.56
N ASP A 45 -0.93 4.48 -25.38
CA ASP A 45 -1.79 3.31 -25.16
C ASP A 45 -1.42 2.59 -23.87
N TYR A 46 -0.11 2.46 -23.57
CA TYR A 46 0.33 1.96 -22.27
C TYR A 46 -0.20 2.81 -21.12
N ALA A 47 -0.05 4.12 -21.20
CA ALA A 47 -0.52 5.04 -20.16
C ALA A 47 -2.05 4.92 -19.96
N ASN A 48 -2.82 4.76 -21.04
CA ASN A 48 -4.26 4.57 -20.98
C ASN A 48 -4.63 3.23 -20.33
N VAL A 49 -3.93 2.14 -20.68
CA VAL A 49 -4.12 0.80 -20.08
C VAL A 49 -3.74 0.82 -18.59
N PHE A 50 -2.67 1.51 -18.21
CA PHE A 50 -2.27 1.65 -16.81
C PHE A 50 -3.24 2.55 -16.03
N GLY A 51 -3.73 3.63 -16.62
CA GLY A 51 -4.68 4.56 -15.99
C GLY A 51 -5.99 3.88 -15.58
N VAL A 52 -6.57 3.06 -16.45
CA VAL A 52 -7.81 2.32 -16.10
C VAL A 52 -7.58 1.28 -15.01
N PHE A 53 -6.37 0.69 -14.92
CA PHE A 53 -6.00 -0.18 -13.81
C PHE A 53 -6.06 0.57 -12.46
N VAL A 54 -5.46 1.76 -12.38
CA VAL A 54 -5.43 2.55 -11.13
C VAL A 54 -6.85 2.94 -10.71
N LEU A 55 -7.70 3.37 -11.65
CA LEU A 55 -9.09 3.71 -11.37
C LEU A 55 -9.90 2.50 -10.89
N ALA A 56 -9.79 1.37 -11.59
CA ALA A 56 -10.44 0.13 -11.19
C ALA A 56 -9.94 -0.37 -9.82
N TYR A 57 -8.65 -0.22 -9.55
CA TYR A 57 -8.04 -0.54 -8.27
C TYR A 57 -8.63 0.31 -7.13
N ALA A 58 -8.79 1.62 -7.34
CA ALA A 58 -9.40 2.51 -6.34
C ALA A 58 -10.85 2.07 -5.99
N LEU A 59 -11.65 1.72 -6.99
CA LEU A 59 -13.01 1.20 -6.78
C LEU A 59 -12.99 -0.18 -6.09
N GLY A 60 -12.08 -1.05 -6.52
CA GLY A 60 -11.89 -2.39 -5.98
C GLY A 60 -11.54 -2.38 -4.49
N GLN A 61 -10.79 -1.40 -3.99
CA GLN A 61 -10.46 -1.25 -2.57
C GLN A 61 -11.73 -1.22 -1.70
N THR A 62 -12.69 -0.39 -2.08
CA THR A 62 -13.98 -0.28 -1.35
C THR A 62 -14.85 -1.53 -1.51
N ALA A 63 -14.94 -2.06 -2.74
CA ALA A 63 -15.76 -3.23 -3.02
C ALA A 63 -15.25 -4.46 -2.26
N PHE A 64 -13.96 -4.76 -2.35
CA PHE A 64 -13.36 -5.89 -1.63
C PHE A 64 -13.34 -5.67 -0.13
N GLY A 65 -13.19 -4.44 0.36
CA GLY A 65 -13.36 -4.14 1.79
C GLY A 65 -14.69 -4.69 2.33
N LYS A 66 -15.80 -4.42 1.60
CA LYS A 66 -17.13 -4.97 1.94
C LYS A 66 -17.22 -6.48 1.73
N ILE A 67 -16.66 -7.00 0.64
CA ILE A 67 -16.64 -8.45 0.36
C ILE A 67 -15.98 -9.20 1.51
N PHE A 68 -14.84 -8.71 2.01
CA PHE A 68 -14.18 -9.29 3.17
C PHE A 68 -15.02 -9.21 4.43
N ASP A 69 -15.78 -8.15 4.65
CA ASP A 69 -16.65 -8.02 5.81
C ASP A 69 -17.88 -8.94 5.71
N TRP A 70 -18.46 -9.13 4.53
CA TRP A 70 -19.64 -9.97 4.32
C TRP A 70 -19.31 -11.46 4.31
N PHE A 71 -18.29 -11.86 3.57
CA PHE A 71 -17.96 -13.28 3.35
C PHE A 71 -16.81 -13.80 4.21
N GLY A 72 -16.13 -12.90 4.95
CA GLY A 72 -14.98 -13.23 5.77
C GLY A 72 -13.68 -13.36 4.99
N THR A 73 -12.58 -13.47 5.74
CA THR A 73 -11.23 -13.41 5.21
C THR A 73 -10.90 -14.55 4.26
N ARG A 74 -11.34 -15.78 4.58
CA ARG A 74 -11.08 -16.96 3.75
C ARG A 74 -11.62 -16.81 2.35
N ILE A 75 -12.92 -16.50 2.23
CA ILE A 75 -13.62 -16.37 0.94
C ILE A 75 -13.15 -15.08 0.23
N GLY A 76 -12.96 -13.99 0.96
CA GLY A 76 -12.47 -12.74 0.40
C GLY A 76 -11.16 -12.90 -0.37
N PHE A 77 -10.19 -13.64 0.17
CA PHE A 77 -8.93 -13.94 -0.54
C PHE A 77 -9.13 -14.90 -1.71
N ILE A 78 -10.01 -15.92 -1.60
CA ILE A 78 -10.32 -16.80 -2.73
C ILE A 78 -10.88 -16.00 -3.91
N LEU A 79 -11.82 -15.11 -3.65
CA LEU A 79 -12.42 -14.27 -4.69
C LEU A 79 -11.39 -13.28 -5.26
N SER A 80 -10.68 -12.53 -4.41
CA SER A 80 -9.69 -11.56 -4.85
C SER A 80 -8.60 -12.22 -5.71
N ILE A 81 -7.93 -13.26 -5.15
CA ILE A 81 -6.81 -13.92 -5.83
C ILE A 81 -7.29 -14.72 -7.06
N GLY A 82 -8.42 -15.42 -6.96
CA GLY A 82 -8.98 -16.16 -8.08
C GLY A 82 -9.31 -15.24 -9.27
N PHE A 83 -9.97 -14.10 -9.01
CA PHE A 83 -10.30 -13.16 -10.08
C PHE A 83 -9.08 -12.45 -10.64
N TRP A 84 -8.11 -12.03 -9.82
CA TRP A 84 -6.91 -11.40 -10.37
C TRP A 84 -6.08 -12.39 -11.18
N SER A 85 -5.92 -13.63 -10.70
CA SER A 85 -5.19 -14.68 -11.42
C SER A 85 -5.82 -14.99 -12.79
N LEU A 86 -7.16 -15.05 -12.82
CA LEU A 86 -7.90 -15.19 -14.06
C LEU A 86 -7.65 -13.98 -14.98
N ALA A 87 -7.78 -12.76 -14.45
CA ALA A 87 -7.55 -11.54 -15.21
C ALA A 87 -6.13 -11.48 -15.76
N THR A 88 -5.12 -11.92 -14.99
CA THR A 88 -3.73 -12.04 -15.46
C THR A 88 -3.62 -13.00 -16.63
N CYS A 89 -4.19 -14.20 -16.53
CA CYS A 89 -4.22 -15.17 -17.66
C CYS A 89 -4.91 -14.61 -18.90
N LEU A 90 -6.00 -13.86 -18.74
CA LEU A 90 -6.75 -13.26 -19.84
C LEU A 90 -5.92 -12.26 -20.66
N HIS A 91 -4.87 -11.65 -20.10
CA HIS A 91 -3.97 -10.78 -20.87
C HIS A 91 -3.34 -11.51 -22.06
N ALA A 92 -3.14 -12.82 -21.98
CA ALA A 92 -2.64 -13.64 -23.10
C ALA A 92 -3.56 -13.62 -24.33
N LEU A 93 -4.84 -13.27 -24.15
CA LEU A 93 -5.84 -13.12 -25.22
C LEU A 93 -5.93 -11.68 -25.75
N GLY A 94 -5.12 -10.76 -25.19
CA GLY A 94 -5.10 -9.35 -25.60
C GLY A 94 -4.65 -9.22 -27.05
N ASN A 95 -5.42 -8.45 -27.83
CA ASN A 95 -5.13 -8.20 -29.25
C ASN A 95 -5.40 -6.74 -29.67
N SER A 96 -5.87 -5.91 -28.75
CA SER A 96 -6.16 -4.50 -28.95
C SER A 96 -6.00 -3.72 -27.65
N VAL A 97 -5.81 -2.41 -27.73
CA VAL A 97 -5.73 -1.53 -26.56
C VAL A 97 -6.95 -1.71 -25.66
N LEU A 98 -8.15 -1.82 -26.24
CA LEU A 98 -9.40 -2.00 -25.50
C LEU A 98 -9.41 -3.32 -24.71
N THR A 99 -8.96 -4.43 -25.32
CA THR A 99 -8.90 -5.73 -24.61
C THR A 99 -7.91 -5.69 -23.45
N PHE A 100 -6.75 -5.06 -23.63
CA PHE A 100 -5.80 -4.84 -22.54
C PHE A 100 -6.38 -3.93 -21.46
N GLN A 101 -7.11 -2.87 -21.79
CA GLN A 101 -7.79 -2.01 -20.84
C GLN A 101 -8.84 -2.80 -20.02
N ILE A 102 -9.65 -3.64 -20.66
CA ILE A 102 -10.65 -4.47 -19.97
C ILE A 102 -9.96 -5.43 -19.00
N PHE A 103 -8.97 -6.20 -19.45
CA PHE A 103 -8.29 -7.18 -18.60
C PHE A 103 -7.50 -6.49 -17.48
N ARG A 104 -6.91 -5.33 -17.76
CA ARG A 104 -6.19 -4.54 -16.77
C ARG A 104 -7.14 -3.92 -15.73
N SER A 105 -8.33 -3.52 -16.14
CA SER A 105 -9.37 -3.06 -15.21
C SER A 105 -9.86 -4.19 -14.29
N LEU A 106 -10.11 -5.38 -14.83
CA LEU A 106 -10.46 -6.56 -14.05
C LEU A 106 -9.36 -6.95 -13.06
N LEU A 107 -8.10 -6.92 -13.51
CA LEU A 107 -6.94 -7.17 -12.68
C LEU A 107 -6.86 -6.15 -11.54
N GLY A 108 -6.91 -4.85 -11.87
CA GLY A 108 -6.81 -3.78 -10.88
C GLY A 108 -7.92 -3.85 -9.84
N PHE A 109 -9.16 -4.10 -10.28
CA PHE A 109 -10.30 -4.27 -9.38
C PHE A 109 -10.09 -5.44 -8.40
N ALA A 110 -9.65 -6.59 -8.89
CA ALA A 110 -9.49 -7.79 -8.08
C ALA A 110 -8.24 -7.73 -7.16
N GLU A 111 -7.11 -7.22 -7.65
CA GLU A 111 -5.88 -7.04 -6.87
C GLU A 111 -6.07 -6.11 -5.67
N ALA A 112 -7.00 -5.17 -5.78
CA ALA A 112 -7.28 -4.20 -4.74
C ALA A 112 -7.73 -4.84 -3.40
N GLY A 113 -8.24 -6.07 -3.43
CA GLY A 113 -8.65 -6.82 -2.25
C GLY A 113 -7.50 -7.18 -1.30
N ASN A 114 -6.27 -7.22 -1.79
CA ASN A 114 -5.14 -7.69 -1.00
C ASN A 114 -4.91 -6.86 0.28
N TRP A 115 -5.01 -5.53 0.21
CA TRP A 115 -4.80 -4.63 1.37
C TRP A 115 -5.90 -4.70 2.43
N PRO A 116 -7.19 -4.51 2.11
CA PRO A 116 -8.25 -4.66 3.11
C PRO A 116 -8.32 -6.10 3.64
N GLY A 117 -8.01 -7.10 2.82
CA GLY A 117 -7.91 -8.49 3.23
C GLY A 117 -6.80 -8.71 4.27
N ALA A 118 -5.60 -8.16 4.04
CA ALA A 118 -4.49 -8.24 4.98
C ALA A 118 -4.81 -7.54 6.31
N ALA A 119 -5.40 -6.33 6.26
CA ALA A 119 -5.83 -5.61 7.46
C ALA A 119 -6.81 -6.43 8.30
N LYS A 120 -7.79 -7.06 7.64
CA LYS A 120 -8.78 -7.92 8.30
C LYS A 120 -8.17 -9.19 8.86
N ALA A 121 -7.32 -9.88 8.08
CA ALA A 121 -6.63 -11.07 8.55
C ALA A 121 -5.74 -10.78 9.77
N ASN A 122 -5.01 -9.66 9.75
CA ASN A 122 -4.21 -9.22 10.88
C ASN A 122 -5.07 -8.92 12.11
N ALA A 123 -6.25 -8.32 11.94
CA ALA A 123 -7.20 -8.09 13.03
C ALA A 123 -7.75 -9.39 13.62
N GLU A 124 -7.93 -10.43 12.80
CA GLU A 124 -8.45 -11.75 13.22
C GLU A 124 -7.38 -12.62 13.90
N TRP A 125 -6.12 -12.58 13.41
CA TRP A 125 -5.08 -13.54 13.78
C TRP A 125 -4.03 -13.01 14.74
N PHE A 126 -3.99 -11.69 14.98
CA PHE A 126 -2.94 -11.09 15.81
C PHE A 126 -3.52 -10.29 16.98
N PRO A 127 -2.92 -10.43 18.17
CA PRO A 127 -3.20 -9.50 19.27
C PRO A 127 -2.72 -8.09 18.89
N THR A 128 -3.29 -7.09 19.54
CA THR A 128 -3.07 -5.66 19.19
C THR A 128 -1.59 -5.25 19.14
N ASN A 129 -0.77 -5.80 20.06
CA ASN A 129 0.67 -5.50 20.12
C ASN A 129 1.44 -6.01 18.89
N GLU A 130 1.04 -7.15 18.29
CA GLU A 130 1.72 -7.76 17.15
C GLU A 130 1.19 -7.28 15.78
N ARG A 131 0.01 -6.63 15.71
CA ARG A 131 -0.63 -6.25 14.43
C ARG A 131 0.24 -5.39 13.53
N ALA A 132 0.97 -4.42 14.10
CA ALA A 132 1.84 -3.56 13.30
C ALA A 132 3.03 -4.33 12.72
N PHE A 133 3.56 -5.32 13.45
CA PHE A 133 4.62 -6.17 12.94
C PHE A 133 4.12 -7.12 11.85
N ALA A 134 2.95 -7.72 12.04
CA ALA A 134 2.29 -8.54 11.02
C ALA A 134 2.01 -7.71 9.74
N GLN A 135 1.56 -6.46 9.90
CA GLN A 135 1.38 -5.55 8.78
C GLN A 135 2.72 -5.19 8.10
N GLY A 136 3.78 -5.05 8.87
CA GLY A 136 5.14 -4.85 8.36
C GLY A 136 5.64 -6.02 7.51
N ILE A 137 5.38 -7.26 7.93
CA ILE A 137 5.68 -8.47 7.15
C ILE A 137 4.91 -8.48 5.84
N PHE A 138 3.61 -8.15 5.87
CA PHE A 138 2.80 -8.02 4.67
C PHE A 138 3.35 -6.95 3.71
N ASN A 139 3.65 -5.77 4.22
CA ASN A 139 4.17 -4.66 3.42
C ASN A 139 5.55 -4.97 2.82
N SER A 140 6.40 -5.74 3.52
CA SER A 140 7.68 -6.17 2.96
C SER A 140 7.50 -7.10 1.74
N GLY A 141 6.38 -7.83 1.66
CA GLY A 141 6.03 -8.61 0.48
C GLY A 141 5.91 -7.76 -0.78
N ALA A 142 5.34 -6.56 -0.67
CA ALA A 142 5.26 -5.61 -1.78
C ALA A 142 6.65 -5.15 -2.26
N ALA A 143 7.56 -4.84 -1.33
CA ALA A 143 8.94 -4.45 -1.66
C ALA A 143 9.72 -5.61 -2.31
N ILE A 144 9.61 -6.82 -1.75
CA ILE A 144 10.24 -8.04 -2.28
C ILE A 144 9.69 -8.32 -3.69
N GLY A 145 8.38 -8.24 -3.90
CA GLY A 145 7.77 -8.40 -5.21
C GLY A 145 8.29 -7.38 -6.22
N GLY A 146 8.44 -6.12 -5.79
CA GLY A 146 9.02 -5.04 -6.61
C GLY A 146 10.46 -5.30 -7.05
N VAL A 147 11.28 -5.87 -6.16
CA VAL A 147 12.67 -6.24 -6.46
C VAL A 147 12.76 -7.47 -7.35
N LEU A 148 11.92 -8.47 -7.11
CA LEU A 148 12.00 -9.76 -7.82
C LEU A 148 11.35 -9.72 -9.22
N SER A 149 10.33 -8.87 -9.43
CA SER A 149 9.55 -8.87 -10.69
C SER A 149 10.40 -8.64 -11.93
N PRO A 150 11.23 -7.57 -12.06
CA PRO A 150 11.95 -7.32 -13.29
C PRO A 150 12.92 -8.45 -13.68
N PRO A 151 13.77 -8.97 -12.77
CA PRO A 151 14.67 -10.06 -13.14
C PRO A 151 13.95 -11.37 -13.44
N LEU A 152 12.86 -11.68 -12.72
CA LEU A 152 12.07 -12.88 -12.97
C LEU A 152 11.37 -12.81 -14.35
N LEU A 153 10.75 -11.69 -14.65
CA LEU A 153 10.04 -11.49 -15.92
C LEU A 153 11.01 -11.46 -17.10
N ALA A 154 12.17 -10.82 -16.94
CA ALA A 154 13.22 -10.82 -17.96
C ALA A 154 13.79 -12.23 -18.19
N LEU A 155 13.98 -13.01 -17.13
CA LEU A 155 14.38 -14.42 -17.25
C LEU A 155 13.34 -15.24 -18.02
N LEU A 156 12.06 -15.11 -17.69
CA LEU A 156 10.98 -15.81 -18.39
C LEU A 156 10.87 -15.38 -19.87
N ALA A 157 11.05 -14.09 -20.17
CA ALA A 157 11.04 -13.55 -21.52
C ALA A 157 12.16 -14.12 -22.40
N GLY A 158 13.27 -14.55 -21.81
CA GLY A 158 14.34 -15.25 -22.52
C GLY A 158 13.95 -16.65 -23.06
N PHE A 159 12.86 -17.24 -22.57
CA PHE A 159 12.44 -18.59 -22.93
C PHE A 159 10.99 -18.65 -23.43
N LEU A 160 10.16 -17.70 -23.07
CA LEU A 160 8.72 -17.68 -23.31
C LEU A 160 8.30 -16.38 -23.98
N GLY A 161 7.33 -16.45 -24.89
CA GLY A 161 6.66 -15.24 -25.37
C GLY A 161 5.77 -14.60 -24.30
N TRP A 162 5.47 -13.31 -24.44
CA TRP A 162 4.71 -12.53 -23.46
C TRP A 162 3.34 -13.16 -23.09
N LYS A 163 2.64 -13.80 -24.04
CA LYS A 163 1.37 -14.51 -23.81
C LYS A 163 1.53 -15.64 -22.80
N ALA A 164 2.57 -16.46 -22.98
CA ALA A 164 2.84 -17.59 -22.08
C ALA A 164 3.25 -17.10 -20.69
N ILE A 165 3.97 -15.97 -20.58
CA ILE A 165 4.36 -15.40 -19.31
C ILE A 165 3.13 -14.96 -18.51
N PHE A 166 2.15 -14.28 -19.12
CA PHE A 166 0.90 -13.93 -18.44
C PHE A 166 0.14 -15.16 -17.94
N ILE A 167 0.14 -16.26 -18.69
CA ILE A 167 -0.47 -17.52 -18.23
C ILE A 167 0.31 -18.08 -17.04
N VAL A 168 1.65 -18.13 -17.10
CA VAL A 168 2.48 -18.68 -16.02
C VAL A 168 2.30 -17.90 -14.73
N ILE A 169 2.38 -16.57 -14.77
CA ILE A 169 2.23 -15.75 -13.56
C ILE A 169 0.80 -15.81 -13.00
N GLY A 170 -0.23 -15.83 -13.85
CA GLY A 170 -1.61 -16.04 -13.40
C GLY A 170 -1.82 -17.41 -12.75
N LEU A 171 -1.20 -18.48 -13.29
CA LEU A 171 -1.24 -19.81 -12.67
C LEU A 171 -0.53 -19.85 -11.30
N ILE A 172 0.51 -19.06 -11.08
CA ILE A 172 1.17 -18.93 -9.76
C ILE A 172 0.16 -18.40 -8.74
N GLY A 173 -0.69 -17.44 -9.10
CA GLY A 173 -1.76 -16.96 -8.23
C GLY A 173 -2.79 -18.05 -7.89
N PHE A 174 -3.22 -18.86 -8.85
CA PHE A 174 -4.07 -20.03 -8.55
C PHE A 174 -3.37 -21.07 -7.68
N LEU A 175 -2.08 -21.32 -7.91
CA LEU A 175 -1.29 -22.24 -7.09
C LEU A 175 -1.22 -21.75 -5.62
N TRP A 176 -1.16 -20.45 -5.38
CA TRP A 176 -1.20 -19.88 -4.04
C TRP A 176 -2.51 -20.20 -3.28
N LEU A 177 -3.62 -20.36 -3.98
CA LEU A 177 -4.90 -20.74 -3.33
C LEU A 177 -4.82 -22.11 -2.65
N VAL A 178 -3.96 -23.02 -3.12
CA VAL A 178 -3.83 -24.36 -2.53
C VAL A 178 -3.38 -24.29 -1.06
N PRO A 179 -2.22 -23.72 -0.71
CA PRO A 179 -1.82 -23.60 0.70
C PRO A 179 -2.78 -22.71 1.49
N TRP A 180 -3.41 -21.69 0.88
CA TRP A 180 -4.42 -20.88 1.54
C TRP A 180 -5.62 -21.70 2.01
N LEU A 181 -6.20 -22.49 1.13
CA LEU A 181 -7.34 -23.36 1.44
C LEU A 181 -7.02 -24.42 2.50
N ILE A 182 -5.79 -24.91 2.53
CA ILE A 182 -5.32 -25.90 3.49
C ILE A 182 -5.07 -25.27 4.85
N ILE A 183 -4.37 -24.13 4.91
CA ILE A 183 -3.90 -23.49 6.15
C ILE A 183 -5.00 -22.62 6.75
N TYR A 184 -5.66 -21.77 5.97
CA TYR A 184 -6.71 -20.88 6.47
C TYR A 184 -8.09 -21.56 6.46
N LYS A 185 -8.32 -22.48 7.40
CA LYS A 185 -9.60 -23.23 7.47
C LYS A 185 -10.73 -22.42 8.05
N SER A 186 -10.46 -21.69 9.13
CA SER A 186 -11.42 -20.88 9.88
C SER A 186 -10.70 -19.79 10.66
N LYS A 187 -11.46 -18.98 11.40
CA LYS A 187 -10.90 -18.01 12.34
C LYS A 187 -10.24 -18.71 13.54
N PRO A 188 -9.41 -17.99 14.32
CA PRO A 188 -8.71 -18.56 15.48
C PRO A 188 -9.62 -19.27 16.47
N GLU A 189 -10.85 -18.75 16.70
CA GLU A 189 -11.81 -19.32 17.67
C GLU A 189 -12.15 -20.79 17.40
N SER A 190 -12.24 -21.16 16.14
CA SER A 190 -12.66 -22.50 15.69
C SER A 190 -11.64 -23.24 14.85
N HIS A 191 -10.38 -22.74 14.80
CA HIS A 191 -9.38 -23.33 13.92
C HIS A 191 -8.87 -24.68 14.47
N PRO A 192 -8.97 -25.78 13.69
CA PRO A 192 -8.71 -27.13 14.22
C PRO A 192 -7.24 -27.41 14.52
N TRP A 193 -6.30 -26.65 13.89
CA TRP A 193 -4.86 -26.86 14.07
C TRP A 193 -4.21 -25.86 15.01
N LEU A 194 -4.98 -24.91 15.51
CA LEU A 194 -4.47 -23.88 16.40
C LEU A 194 -4.33 -24.47 17.82
N GLU A 195 -3.12 -24.41 18.36
CA GLU A 195 -2.83 -24.81 19.71
C GLU A 195 -3.57 -23.92 20.72
N GLU A 196 -4.10 -24.50 21.80
CA GLU A 196 -4.93 -23.78 22.75
C GLU A 196 -4.21 -22.59 23.40
N SER A 197 -2.93 -22.74 23.67
CA SER A 197 -2.07 -21.68 24.20
C SER A 197 -1.98 -20.49 23.22
N GLU A 198 -1.80 -20.76 21.93
CA GLU A 198 -1.76 -19.73 20.89
C GLU A 198 -3.15 -19.10 20.67
N ARG A 199 -4.22 -19.92 20.74
CA ARG A 199 -5.60 -19.42 20.65
C ARG A 199 -5.90 -18.44 21.76
N GLN A 200 -5.62 -18.81 23.01
CA GLN A 200 -5.83 -17.93 24.15
C GLN A 200 -5.00 -16.65 24.05
N TYR A 201 -3.74 -16.76 23.62
CA TYR A 201 -2.88 -15.61 23.40
C TYR A 201 -3.46 -14.64 22.35
N ILE A 202 -3.95 -15.16 21.22
CA ILE A 202 -4.59 -14.34 20.18
C ILE A 202 -5.85 -13.68 20.72
N LEU A 203 -6.76 -14.47 21.31
CA LEU A 203 -8.08 -13.99 21.74
C LEU A 203 -8.00 -13.01 22.92
N SER A 204 -7.11 -13.26 23.87
CA SER A 204 -6.92 -12.35 25.02
C SER A 204 -6.31 -11.00 24.61
N GLY A 205 -5.52 -10.97 23.55
CA GLY A 205 -4.93 -9.75 23.03
C GLY A 205 -5.77 -9.00 22.00
N GLN A 206 -6.98 -9.52 21.67
CA GLN A 206 -7.93 -8.85 20.80
C GLN A 206 -8.79 -7.86 21.59
N LEU A 207 -9.08 -6.71 20.96
CA LEU A 207 -9.97 -5.70 21.53
C LEU A 207 -11.44 -6.13 21.33
N THR A 208 -11.88 -7.19 22.03
CA THR A 208 -13.26 -7.70 21.92
C THR A 208 -14.16 -7.24 23.07
N LYS A 209 -13.55 -6.80 24.18
CA LYS A 209 -14.29 -6.30 25.35
C LYS A 209 -13.69 -4.99 25.83
N SER A 210 -14.52 -4.09 26.34
CA SER A 210 -14.07 -2.93 27.11
C SER A 210 -13.51 -3.37 28.46
N ASP A 211 -12.79 -2.49 29.15
CA ASP A 211 -12.35 -2.72 30.53
C ASP A 211 -13.53 -3.07 31.48
N ASP A 212 -14.75 -2.64 31.10
CA ASP A 212 -16.01 -2.92 31.83
C ASP A 212 -16.68 -4.24 31.42
N GLY A 213 -16.05 -5.06 30.56
CA GLY A 213 -16.56 -6.38 30.13
C GLY A 213 -17.68 -6.36 29.08
N GLU A 214 -18.04 -5.18 28.53
CA GLU A 214 -19.04 -5.06 27.47
C GLU A 214 -18.51 -5.57 26.13
N ASP A 215 -19.38 -6.28 25.39
CA ASP A 215 -19.07 -6.74 24.04
C ASP A 215 -18.85 -5.54 23.10
N LEU A 216 -17.62 -5.36 22.63
CA LEU A 216 -17.23 -4.33 21.67
C LEU A 216 -17.61 -4.69 20.22
N GLY A 217 -18.56 -5.61 20.04
CA GLY A 217 -19.05 -6.07 18.73
C GLY A 217 -19.74 -5.01 17.88
N TYR A 218 -19.45 -3.72 18.09
CA TYR A 218 -20.00 -2.62 17.30
C TYR A 218 -19.66 -2.78 15.83
N ASN A 219 -20.69 -3.04 15.04
CA ASN A 219 -20.62 -3.22 13.59
C ASN A 219 -21.46 -2.14 12.90
N PRO A 220 -20.89 -0.93 12.71
CA PRO A 220 -21.60 0.16 12.07
C PRO A 220 -21.86 -0.15 10.60
N ASN A 221 -22.99 0.33 10.10
CA ASN A 221 -23.18 0.44 8.65
C ASN A 221 -22.29 1.55 8.07
N THR A 222 -22.17 1.61 6.73
CA THR A 222 -21.34 2.60 6.05
C THR A 222 -21.63 4.05 6.47
N VAL A 223 -22.92 4.40 6.61
CA VAL A 223 -23.33 5.77 6.97
C VAL A 223 -22.90 6.10 8.41
N GLU A 224 -23.10 5.18 9.34
CA GLU A 224 -22.66 5.33 10.73
C GLU A 224 -21.14 5.47 10.83
N MET A 225 -20.41 4.64 10.07
CA MET A 225 -18.95 4.67 10.00
C MET A 225 -18.46 6.04 9.52
N LEU A 226 -19.03 6.56 8.43
CA LEU A 226 -18.64 7.85 7.85
C LEU A 226 -19.12 9.07 8.67
N LYS A 227 -20.06 8.89 9.61
CA LYS A 227 -20.44 9.93 10.59
C LYS A 227 -19.46 10.03 11.77
N ARG A 228 -18.51 9.11 11.89
CA ARG A 228 -17.51 9.11 12.97
C ARG A 228 -16.25 9.84 12.51
N LYS A 229 -15.82 10.84 13.28
CA LYS A 229 -14.58 11.59 12.98
C LYS A 229 -13.34 10.69 13.00
N GLN A 230 -13.33 9.65 13.83
CA GLN A 230 -12.23 8.70 13.92
C GLN A 230 -12.04 7.90 12.61
N SER A 231 -13.13 7.58 11.91
CA SER A 231 -13.05 6.96 10.59
C SER A 231 -12.37 7.88 9.58
N TRP A 232 -12.70 9.17 9.60
CA TRP A 232 -12.03 10.16 8.76
C TRP A 232 -10.55 10.31 9.12
N GLY A 233 -10.17 10.16 10.38
CA GLY A 233 -8.77 10.13 10.78
C GLY A 233 -7.99 9.01 10.10
N ALA A 234 -8.55 7.80 10.04
CA ALA A 234 -7.94 6.68 9.34
C ALA A 234 -7.95 6.88 7.81
N ILE A 235 -9.05 7.37 7.23
CA ILE A 235 -9.18 7.63 5.79
C ILE A 235 -8.20 8.72 5.34
N LEU A 236 -8.20 9.88 6.00
CA LEU A 236 -7.37 11.01 5.59
C LEU A 236 -5.89 10.77 5.86
N SER A 237 -5.52 10.08 6.95
CA SER A 237 -4.11 9.74 7.17
C SER A 237 -3.56 8.81 6.09
N ALA A 238 -4.34 7.84 5.64
CA ALA A 238 -3.96 7.00 4.51
C ALA A 238 -3.92 7.79 3.19
N MET A 239 -4.91 8.65 2.96
CA MET A 239 -5.00 9.53 1.78
C MET A 239 -3.76 10.43 1.63
N PHE A 240 -3.23 10.94 2.73
CA PHE A 240 -2.09 11.85 2.67
C PHE A 240 -0.74 11.14 2.67
N ILE A 241 -0.60 9.98 3.31
CA ILE A 241 0.72 9.33 3.36
C ILE A 241 1.02 8.45 2.13
N ASP A 242 0.04 7.72 1.60
CA ASP A 242 0.23 6.73 0.53
C ASP A 242 0.75 7.34 -0.79
N PRO A 243 0.39 8.58 -1.20
CA PRO A 243 0.96 9.21 -2.37
C PRO A 243 2.48 9.30 -2.36
N ILE A 244 3.12 9.37 -1.19
CA ILE A 244 4.58 9.39 -1.06
C ILE A 244 5.18 8.09 -1.62
N TRP A 245 4.59 6.93 -1.28
CA TRP A 245 5.02 5.65 -1.85
C TRP A 245 4.95 5.63 -3.37
N TRP A 246 3.81 6.08 -3.91
CA TRP A 246 3.58 6.07 -5.35
C TRP A 246 4.45 7.09 -6.10
N LEU A 247 4.78 8.20 -5.47
CA LEU A 247 5.76 9.15 -6.00
C LEU A 247 7.09 8.44 -6.27
N PHE A 248 7.62 7.70 -5.29
CA PHE A 248 8.88 7.01 -5.47
C PHE A 248 8.78 5.82 -6.40
N VAL A 249 7.73 4.98 -6.29
CA VAL A 249 7.54 3.83 -7.19
C VAL A 249 7.46 4.23 -8.66
N ALA A 250 6.76 5.34 -8.95
CA ALA A 250 6.62 5.81 -10.33
C ALA A 250 7.86 6.55 -10.85
N TRP A 251 8.52 7.33 -9.99
CA TRP A 251 9.45 8.36 -10.45
C TRP A 251 10.91 8.09 -10.13
N ILE A 252 11.30 7.11 -9.31
CA ILE A 252 12.71 6.78 -9.05
C ILE A 252 13.50 6.57 -10.35
N PRO A 253 13.07 5.73 -11.31
CA PRO A 253 13.84 5.51 -12.53
C PRO A 253 14.01 6.79 -13.36
N ILE A 254 12.93 7.55 -13.50
CA ILE A 254 12.90 8.79 -14.29
C ILE A 254 13.77 9.86 -13.63
N TYR A 255 13.68 10.01 -12.30
CA TYR A 255 14.54 10.92 -11.54
C TYR A 255 16.03 10.61 -11.73
N LEU A 256 16.42 9.32 -11.66
CA LEU A 256 17.80 8.90 -11.88
C LEU A 256 18.27 9.18 -13.31
N HIS A 257 17.39 8.96 -14.29
CA HIS A 257 17.66 9.29 -15.68
C HIS A 257 17.83 10.81 -15.88
N ASP A 258 16.84 11.59 -15.46
CA ASP A 258 16.79 13.03 -15.72
C ASP A 258 17.86 13.81 -14.96
N THR A 259 18.15 13.40 -13.71
CA THR A 259 19.08 14.12 -12.83
C THR A 259 20.54 13.68 -13.02
N PHE A 260 20.77 12.40 -13.30
CA PHE A 260 22.13 11.81 -13.35
C PHE A 260 22.48 11.20 -14.71
N ASN A 261 21.61 11.31 -15.72
CA ASN A 261 21.76 10.73 -17.06
C ASN A 261 22.00 9.21 -17.03
N PHE A 262 21.35 8.50 -16.12
CA PHE A 262 21.50 7.06 -15.99
C PHE A 262 20.84 6.31 -17.15
N ASP A 263 21.56 5.33 -17.70
CA ASP A 263 20.98 4.34 -18.60
C ASP A 263 20.17 3.28 -17.83
N VAL A 264 19.47 2.40 -18.55
CA VAL A 264 18.61 1.36 -17.98
C VAL A 264 19.40 0.38 -17.08
N LYS A 265 20.66 0.09 -17.42
CA LYS A 265 21.52 -0.80 -16.63
C LYS A 265 21.90 -0.15 -15.30
N GLN A 266 22.27 1.12 -15.33
CA GLN A 266 22.61 1.90 -14.15
C GLN A 266 21.38 2.08 -13.24
N ILE A 267 20.19 2.37 -13.82
CA ILE A 267 18.93 2.41 -13.06
C ILE A 267 18.70 1.08 -12.37
N GLY A 268 18.85 -0.05 -13.05
CA GLY A 268 18.69 -1.38 -12.47
C GLY A 268 19.65 -1.66 -11.29
N LEU A 269 20.85 -1.09 -11.32
CA LEU A 269 21.83 -1.26 -10.24
C LEU A 269 21.54 -0.43 -8.99
N TYR A 270 20.80 0.66 -9.09
CA TYR A 270 20.59 1.60 -7.99
C TYR A 270 19.15 1.67 -7.49
N ALA A 271 18.15 1.50 -8.37
CA ALA A 271 16.74 1.74 -8.05
C ALA A 271 16.13 0.76 -7.03
N TRP A 272 16.77 -0.35 -6.72
CA TRP A 272 16.33 -1.30 -5.69
C TRP A 272 16.66 -0.85 -4.25
N VAL A 273 17.70 -0.01 -4.07
CA VAL A 273 18.20 0.41 -2.75
C VAL A 273 17.11 1.07 -1.89
N PRO A 274 16.28 1.99 -2.40
CA PRO A 274 15.17 2.57 -1.63
C PRO A 274 14.20 1.53 -1.07
N TYR A 275 13.93 0.45 -1.80
CA TYR A 275 13.00 -0.61 -1.35
C TYR A 275 13.56 -1.46 -0.20
N VAL A 276 14.88 -1.58 -0.11
CA VAL A 276 15.52 -2.18 1.07
C VAL A 276 15.28 -1.32 2.30
N GLY A 277 15.42 0.00 2.17
CA GLY A 277 15.02 0.94 3.24
C GLY A 277 13.56 0.73 3.66
N ALA A 278 12.65 0.61 2.70
CA ALA A 278 11.24 0.32 2.95
C ALA A 278 11.04 -0.98 3.74
N MET A 279 11.71 -2.06 3.37
CA MET A 279 11.60 -3.35 4.04
C MET A 279 12.02 -3.26 5.52
N PHE A 280 13.19 -2.67 5.78
CA PHE A 280 13.66 -2.48 7.16
C PHE A 280 12.77 -1.52 7.95
N GLY A 281 12.24 -0.46 7.33
CA GLY A 281 11.29 0.46 7.97
C GLY A 281 10.00 -0.23 8.40
N ALA A 282 9.47 -1.15 7.57
CA ALA A 282 8.28 -1.92 7.90
C ALA A 282 8.49 -2.80 9.14
N TRP A 283 9.62 -3.51 9.21
CA TRP A 283 9.95 -4.33 10.37
C TRP A 283 10.23 -3.48 11.61
N PHE A 284 11.02 -2.42 11.46
CA PHE A 284 11.34 -1.51 12.57
C PHE A 284 10.09 -0.91 13.20
N GLY A 285 9.19 -0.35 12.40
CA GLY A 285 7.93 0.24 12.89
C GLY A 285 7.04 -0.76 13.61
N GLY A 286 6.95 -1.98 13.07
CA GLY A 286 6.18 -3.07 13.67
C GLY A 286 6.78 -3.57 15.00
N LEU A 287 8.07 -3.91 15.00
CA LEU A 287 8.78 -4.39 16.20
C LEU A 287 8.80 -3.32 17.31
N LEU A 288 8.98 -2.06 16.94
CA LEU A 288 8.96 -0.96 17.89
C LEU A 288 7.57 -0.81 18.53
N ALA A 289 6.49 -0.97 17.74
CA ALA A 289 5.13 -0.93 18.25
C ALA A 289 4.88 -2.07 19.24
N GLN A 290 5.25 -3.28 18.88
CA GLN A 290 5.14 -4.46 19.74
C GLN A 290 5.88 -4.25 21.07
N ASN A 291 7.16 -3.90 21.01
CA ASN A 291 7.98 -3.69 22.22
C ASN A 291 7.41 -2.60 23.15
N ARG A 292 6.84 -1.52 22.58
CA ARG A 292 6.24 -0.44 23.39
C ARG A 292 4.99 -0.90 24.10
N ILE A 293 4.10 -1.61 23.42
CA ILE A 293 2.87 -2.15 24.01
C ILE A 293 3.20 -3.22 25.06
N ASP A 294 4.15 -4.12 24.80
CA ASP A 294 4.60 -5.13 25.76
C ASP A 294 5.23 -4.50 27.04
N LYS A 295 5.80 -3.31 26.91
CA LYS A 295 6.28 -2.49 28.04
C LYS A 295 5.19 -1.65 28.72
N GLY A 296 3.91 -1.88 28.42
CA GLY A 296 2.77 -1.24 29.05
C GLY A 296 2.37 0.13 28.48
N TRP A 297 2.87 0.51 27.30
CA TRP A 297 2.36 1.70 26.64
C TRP A 297 0.95 1.44 26.08
N SER A 298 0.08 2.45 26.19
CA SER A 298 -1.24 2.35 25.52
C SER A 298 -1.10 2.26 24.01
N VAL A 299 -2.07 1.62 23.35
CA VAL A 299 -2.16 1.55 21.88
C VAL A 299 -2.13 2.96 21.27
N ASP A 300 -2.93 3.87 21.82
CA ASP A 300 -2.97 5.28 21.38
C ASP A 300 -1.59 5.93 21.37
N LYS A 301 -0.90 5.92 22.51
CA LYS A 301 0.44 6.52 22.65
C LYS A 301 1.45 5.85 21.72
N THR A 302 1.38 4.53 21.58
CA THR A 302 2.29 3.76 20.72
C THR A 302 2.09 4.11 19.26
N ARG A 303 0.86 4.03 18.73
CA ARG A 303 0.59 4.31 17.33
C ARG A 303 0.98 5.75 16.96
N LYS A 304 0.51 6.73 17.73
CA LYS A 304 0.82 8.15 17.48
C LYS A 304 2.31 8.45 17.53
N SER A 305 3.04 7.88 18.51
CA SER A 305 4.49 8.13 18.64
C SER A 305 5.29 7.52 17.49
N ILE A 306 4.89 6.35 16.96
CA ILE A 306 5.62 5.71 15.88
C ILE A 306 5.27 6.34 14.52
N ILE A 307 4.02 6.73 14.31
CA ILE A 307 3.63 7.53 13.13
C ILE A 307 4.42 8.83 13.08
N LEU A 308 4.50 9.55 14.22
CA LEU A 308 5.31 10.76 14.32
C LEU A 308 6.79 10.48 14.04
N LEU A 309 7.35 9.40 14.61
CA LEU A 309 8.75 9.02 14.37
C LEU A 309 9.01 8.78 12.88
N GLY A 310 8.14 8.05 12.19
CA GLY A 310 8.26 7.83 10.75
C GLY A 310 8.23 9.14 9.96
N VAL A 311 7.34 10.07 10.31
CA VAL A 311 7.27 11.41 9.71
C VAL A 311 8.55 12.20 9.97
N LEU A 312 9.05 12.18 11.21
CA LEU A 312 10.29 12.89 11.58
C LEU A 312 11.54 12.32 10.88
N ILE A 313 11.55 11.05 10.52
CA ILE A 313 12.61 10.44 9.70
C ILE A 313 12.46 10.86 8.24
N MET A 314 11.23 10.83 7.69
CA MET A 314 10.97 11.19 6.29
C MET A 314 11.23 12.67 6.00
N LEU A 315 10.80 13.56 6.90
CA LEU A 315 10.75 14.99 6.64
C LEU A 315 12.11 15.59 6.28
N PRO A 316 13.18 15.41 7.10
CA PRO A 316 14.50 15.94 6.76
C PRO A 316 15.08 15.25 5.50
N ALA A 317 14.75 13.98 5.27
CA ALA A 317 15.23 13.26 4.10
C ALA A 317 14.55 13.74 2.81
N LEU A 318 13.23 14.01 2.83
CA LEU A 318 12.51 14.61 1.70
C LEU A 318 13.08 16.00 1.33
N LEU A 319 13.34 16.83 2.34
CA LEU A 319 13.97 18.14 2.11
C LEU A 319 15.43 18.00 1.70
N GLY A 320 16.14 16.98 2.21
CA GLY A 320 17.53 16.67 1.90
C GLY A 320 17.74 16.17 0.46
N MET A 321 16.69 15.81 -0.28
CA MET A 321 16.82 15.49 -1.72
C MET A 321 17.39 16.65 -2.54
N SER A 322 17.21 17.90 -2.08
CA SER A 322 17.77 19.09 -2.74
C SER A 322 19.31 19.13 -2.76
N VAL A 323 19.96 18.46 -1.82
CA VAL A 323 21.43 18.42 -1.69
C VAL A 323 22.04 17.11 -2.21
N ALA A 324 21.23 16.26 -2.84
CA ALA A 324 21.67 14.98 -3.39
C ALA A 324 22.52 15.17 -4.65
N SER A 325 23.78 15.51 -4.47
CA SER A 325 24.74 15.80 -5.56
C SER A 325 25.28 14.56 -6.28
N THR A 326 25.09 13.36 -5.71
CA THR A 326 25.55 12.10 -6.31
C THR A 326 24.44 11.06 -6.34
N PRO A 327 24.45 10.14 -7.32
CA PRO A 327 23.44 9.08 -7.44
C PRO A 327 23.36 8.21 -6.18
N ILE A 328 24.50 7.87 -5.58
CA ILE A 328 24.57 7.06 -4.36
C ILE A 328 23.89 7.79 -3.21
N LEU A 329 24.18 9.08 -3.02
CA LEU A 329 23.56 9.89 -1.98
C LEU A 329 22.05 10.00 -2.19
N ALA A 330 21.61 10.21 -3.43
CA ALA A 330 20.20 10.28 -3.76
C ALA A 330 19.44 8.99 -3.39
N VAL A 331 19.92 7.81 -3.80
CA VAL A 331 19.25 6.55 -3.49
C VAL A 331 19.30 6.21 -2.00
N LEU A 332 20.35 6.61 -1.28
CA LEU A 332 20.43 6.44 0.18
C LEU A 332 19.43 7.35 0.90
N ILE A 333 19.29 8.61 0.48
CA ILE A 333 18.27 9.51 1.02
C ILE A 333 16.87 8.94 0.74
N MET A 334 16.61 8.46 -0.49
CA MET A 334 15.35 7.80 -0.83
C MET A 334 15.10 6.56 0.03
N ALA A 335 16.15 5.78 0.37
CA ALA A 335 16.02 4.64 1.28
C ALA A 335 15.60 5.09 2.69
N VAL A 336 16.12 6.21 3.19
CA VAL A 336 15.70 6.80 4.48
C VAL A 336 14.25 7.30 4.41
N ILE A 337 13.85 7.93 3.30
CA ILE A 337 12.45 8.37 3.11
C ILE A 337 11.52 7.15 3.16
N LEU A 338 11.80 6.09 2.39
CA LEU A 338 10.96 4.90 2.37
C LEU A 338 11.03 4.09 3.67
N PHE A 339 12.13 4.13 4.39
CA PHE A 339 12.22 3.59 5.75
C PHE A 339 11.26 4.33 6.70
N GLY A 340 11.28 5.66 6.73
CA GLY A 340 10.38 6.46 7.55
C GLY A 340 8.91 6.27 7.14
N PHE A 341 8.63 6.23 5.83
CA PHE A 341 7.31 5.94 5.28
C PHE A 341 6.75 4.62 5.81
N GLN A 342 7.51 3.54 5.67
CA GLN A 342 7.07 2.21 6.10
C GLN A 342 6.96 2.09 7.62
N THR A 343 7.80 2.81 8.37
CA THR A 343 7.68 2.91 9.84
C THR A 343 6.32 3.52 10.24
N ALA A 344 5.85 4.54 9.53
CA ALA A 344 4.58 5.21 9.81
C ALA A 344 3.38 4.42 9.27
N ILE A 345 3.43 4.00 7.98
CA ILE A 345 2.26 3.44 7.28
C ILE A 345 1.75 2.16 7.91
N GLY A 346 2.64 1.28 8.41
CA GLY A 346 2.25 0.05 9.10
C GLY A 346 1.36 0.32 10.31
N ASN A 347 1.63 1.41 11.05
CA ASN A 347 0.83 1.83 12.20
C ASN A 347 -0.46 2.58 11.79
N ILE A 348 -0.48 3.28 10.65
CA ILE A 348 -1.72 3.87 10.08
C ILE A 348 -2.65 2.76 9.59
N GLN A 349 -2.12 1.75 8.93
CA GLN A 349 -2.90 0.62 8.41
C GLN A 349 -3.51 -0.27 9.50
N THR A 350 -3.06 -0.18 10.75
CA THR A 350 -3.71 -0.85 11.88
C THR A 350 -4.89 -0.07 12.47
N LEU A 351 -5.04 1.22 12.18
CA LEU A 351 -6.11 2.05 12.75
C LEU A 351 -7.51 1.49 12.52
N PRO A 352 -7.88 0.94 11.34
CA PRO A 352 -9.18 0.30 11.17
C PRO A 352 -9.46 -0.80 12.19
N SER A 353 -8.46 -1.64 12.48
CA SER A 353 -8.57 -2.75 13.42
C SER A 353 -8.46 -2.34 14.90
N ASP A 354 -7.91 -1.17 15.16
CA ASP A 354 -7.83 -0.61 16.51
C ASP A 354 -9.09 0.20 16.87
N LEU A 355 -9.87 0.64 15.86
CA LEU A 355 -11.09 1.44 16.03
C LEU A 355 -12.38 0.61 15.97
N TYR A 356 -12.41 -0.44 15.17
CA TYR A 356 -13.62 -1.23 14.92
C TYR A 356 -13.40 -2.72 15.17
N SER A 357 -14.51 -3.42 15.43
CA SER A 357 -14.51 -4.88 15.51
C SER A 357 -14.18 -5.50 14.14
N GLN A 358 -13.77 -6.76 14.15
CA GLN A 358 -13.39 -7.53 12.95
C GLN A 358 -14.40 -7.43 11.79
N LYS A 359 -15.70 -7.23 12.08
CA LYS A 359 -16.77 -7.19 11.08
C LYS A 359 -16.77 -5.92 10.22
N ALA A 360 -16.14 -4.84 10.67
CA ALA A 360 -16.13 -3.54 9.99
C ALA A 360 -14.74 -3.09 9.53
N VAL A 361 -13.70 -3.84 9.88
CA VAL A 361 -12.29 -3.49 9.55
C VAL A 361 -12.07 -3.41 8.06
N GLY A 362 -12.57 -4.40 7.30
CA GLY A 362 -12.38 -4.47 5.85
C GLY A 362 -12.99 -3.27 5.13
N SER A 363 -14.21 -2.85 5.54
CA SER A 363 -14.87 -1.68 4.96
C SER A 363 -14.08 -0.39 5.21
N LEU A 364 -13.64 -0.14 6.45
CA LEU A 364 -12.87 1.08 6.74
C LEU A 364 -11.50 1.07 6.04
N ALA A 365 -10.82 -0.07 6.03
CA ALA A 365 -9.57 -0.23 5.30
C ALA A 365 -9.75 -0.01 3.79
N GLY A 366 -10.89 -0.48 3.23
CA GLY A 366 -11.26 -0.25 1.84
C GLY A 366 -11.48 1.22 1.50
N TYR A 367 -12.20 1.96 2.35
CA TYR A 367 -12.40 3.42 2.14
C TYR A 367 -11.08 4.19 2.27
N ALA A 368 -10.26 3.85 3.26
CA ALA A 368 -8.94 4.43 3.43
C ALA A 368 -8.06 4.15 2.21
N GLY A 369 -8.05 2.90 1.72
CA GLY A 369 -7.30 2.52 0.54
C GLY A 369 -7.78 3.20 -0.75
N MET A 370 -9.09 3.33 -0.96
CA MET A 370 -9.64 4.05 -2.11
C MET A 370 -9.19 5.52 -2.12
N SER A 371 -9.36 6.21 -0.99
CA SER A 371 -8.96 7.63 -0.88
C SER A 371 -7.46 7.81 -1.12
N ALA A 372 -6.65 6.90 -0.59
CA ALA A 372 -5.21 6.85 -0.76
C ALA A 372 -4.81 6.70 -2.23
N LYS A 373 -5.46 5.80 -2.98
CA LYS A 373 -5.15 5.58 -4.40
C LYS A 373 -5.60 6.73 -5.29
N LEU A 374 -6.74 7.34 -5.00
CA LEU A 374 -7.18 8.55 -5.71
C LEU A 374 -6.20 9.71 -5.51
N ALA A 375 -5.73 9.93 -4.28
CA ALA A 375 -4.73 10.95 -3.99
C ALA A 375 -3.36 10.63 -4.64
N ALA A 376 -2.95 9.36 -4.63
CA ALA A 376 -1.72 8.91 -5.29
C ALA A 376 -1.79 9.14 -6.81
N ALA A 377 -2.91 8.78 -7.46
CA ALA A 377 -3.11 9.04 -8.88
C ALA A 377 -3.02 10.53 -9.20
N GLY A 378 -3.63 11.38 -8.36
CA GLY A 378 -3.53 12.84 -8.48
C GLY A 378 -2.10 13.35 -8.39
N LEU A 379 -1.31 12.86 -7.40
CA LEU A 379 0.09 13.25 -7.25
C LEU A 379 0.93 12.80 -8.45
N VAL A 380 0.83 11.54 -8.86
CA VAL A 380 1.59 11.02 -10.01
C VAL A 380 1.29 11.81 -11.29
N TRP A 381 0.03 12.21 -11.47
CA TRP A 381 -0.39 13.01 -12.63
C TRP A 381 0.11 14.46 -12.59
N ILE A 382 0.26 15.06 -11.41
CA ILE A 382 0.70 16.46 -11.27
C ILE A 382 2.24 16.58 -11.34
N VAL A 383 3.01 15.53 -11.00
CA VAL A 383 4.48 15.58 -10.95
C VAL A 383 5.10 16.14 -12.22
N PRO A 384 4.77 15.70 -13.46
CA PRO A 384 5.38 16.26 -14.66
C PRO A 384 5.15 17.77 -14.81
N ARG A 385 4.01 18.27 -14.29
CA ARG A 385 3.67 19.69 -14.35
C ARG A 385 4.45 20.56 -13.37
N ILE A 386 4.82 19.98 -12.23
CA ILE A 386 5.53 20.70 -11.18
C ILE A 386 7.04 20.50 -11.22
N THR A 387 7.54 19.57 -12.05
CA THR A 387 8.98 19.29 -12.21
C THR A 387 9.58 19.99 -13.43
N GLU A 388 8.78 20.25 -14.47
CA GLU A 388 9.21 21.01 -15.63
C GLU A 388 9.10 22.52 -15.35
N ALA A 389 10.22 23.26 -15.46
CA ALA A 389 10.28 24.68 -15.08
C ALA A 389 9.23 25.54 -15.78
N GLU A 390 9.04 25.37 -17.09
CA GLU A 390 8.05 26.10 -17.87
C GLU A 390 6.63 25.86 -17.34
N LYS A 391 6.22 24.59 -17.21
CA LYS A 391 4.90 24.21 -16.74
C LYS A 391 4.65 24.63 -15.29
N PHE A 392 5.68 24.58 -14.44
CA PHE A 392 5.59 25.02 -13.06
C PHE A 392 5.36 26.52 -12.95
N ASN A 393 6.11 27.32 -13.71
CA ASN A 393 5.98 28.77 -13.72
C ASN A 393 4.59 29.20 -14.24
N ASP A 394 4.12 28.58 -15.33
CA ASP A 394 2.77 28.80 -15.86
C ASP A 394 1.67 28.45 -14.84
N MET A 395 1.86 27.34 -14.11
CA MET A 395 0.92 26.93 -13.08
C MET A 395 0.87 27.94 -11.94
N ILE A 396 1.99 28.46 -11.48
CA ILE A 396 2.05 29.47 -10.40
C ILE A 396 1.43 30.79 -10.86
N GLU A 397 1.67 31.23 -12.10
CA GLU A 397 1.09 32.46 -12.63
C GLU A 397 -0.44 32.38 -12.74
N ASN A 398 -0.98 31.21 -13.11
CA ASN A 398 -2.41 30.99 -13.30
C ASN A 398 -3.17 30.63 -12.02
N VAL A 399 -2.49 30.25 -10.93
CA VAL A 399 -3.14 29.95 -9.65
C VAL A 399 -3.47 31.24 -8.90
N ASN A 400 -4.64 31.79 -9.20
CA ASN A 400 -5.22 32.94 -8.49
C ASN A 400 -6.32 32.48 -7.50
N ILE A 401 -6.01 31.50 -6.65
CA ILE A 401 -6.93 30.98 -5.66
C ILE A 401 -6.76 31.79 -4.36
N PHE A 402 -7.77 32.53 -3.96
CA PHE A 402 -7.89 33.25 -2.68
C PHE A 402 -6.81 34.32 -2.37
N GLY A 403 -6.22 35.00 -3.37
CA GLY A 403 -5.24 36.06 -3.13
C GLY A 403 -3.95 35.58 -2.45
N TRP A 404 -3.62 34.32 -2.57
CA TRP A 404 -2.42 33.72 -1.99
C TRP A 404 -1.17 34.15 -2.76
N HIS A 405 -0.69 35.36 -2.47
CA HIS A 405 0.60 35.86 -2.94
C HIS A 405 1.81 35.03 -2.48
N PHE A 406 1.60 34.11 -1.55
CA PHE A 406 2.62 33.19 -1.05
C PHE A 406 3.21 32.31 -2.17
N LEU A 407 2.39 31.80 -3.10
CA LEU A 407 2.90 31.03 -4.24
C LEU A 407 3.72 31.89 -5.22
N LYS A 408 3.43 33.19 -5.30
CA LYS A 408 4.21 34.13 -6.08
C LYS A 408 5.57 34.47 -5.45
N SER A 409 5.77 34.20 -4.15
CA SER A 409 7.05 34.36 -3.48
C SER A 409 8.03 33.20 -3.72
N LEU A 410 7.54 32.08 -4.25
CA LEU A 410 8.41 31.05 -4.79
C LEU A 410 9.07 31.61 -6.04
N SER A 411 10.40 31.77 -6.02
CA SER A 411 11.15 32.21 -7.19
C SER A 411 10.83 31.30 -8.38
N PRO A 412 10.63 31.84 -9.59
CA PRO A 412 10.43 31.02 -10.78
C PRO A 412 11.57 30.02 -10.92
N MET A 413 11.21 28.79 -11.27
CA MET A 413 12.22 27.77 -11.56
C MET A 413 12.92 28.13 -12.88
N THR A 414 14.25 28.12 -12.86
CA THR A 414 15.09 28.34 -14.05
C THR A 414 15.53 27.04 -14.70
N GLU A 415 15.46 25.93 -13.95
CA GLU A 415 15.83 24.59 -14.39
C GLU A 415 14.77 23.57 -13.95
N ASN A 416 14.71 22.43 -14.62
CA ASN A 416 13.83 21.33 -14.23
C ASN A 416 14.27 20.78 -12.87
N SER A 417 13.33 20.62 -11.95
CA SER A 417 13.61 20.19 -10.59
C SER A 417 12.52 19.33 -10.01
N TYR A 418 12.88 18.26 -9.33
CA TYR A 418 11.96 17.42 -8.56
C TYR A 418 11.68 17.96 -7.15
N MET A 419 12.32 19.07 -6.74
CA MET A 419 12.16 19.64 -5.41
C MET A 419 10.69 19.97 -5.04
N PRO A 420 9.85 20.53 -5.94
CA PRO A 420 8.43 20.75 -5.62
C PRO A 420 7.70 19.46 -5.26
N ALA A 421 7.98 18.34 -5.93
CA ALA A 421 7.38 17.06 -5.62
C ALA A 421 7.80 16.55 -4.23
N PHE A 422 9.05 16.71 -3.84
CA PHE A 422 9.54 16.34 -2.51
C PHE A 422 8.96 17.23 -1.40
N ILE A 423 8.81 18.53 -1.64
CA ILE A 423 8.13 19.44 -0.70
C ILE A 423 6.67 19.04 -0.51
N ILE A 424 5.96 18.71 -1.59
CA ILE A 424 4.59 18.19 -1.49
C ILE A 424 4.58 16.91 -0.65
N GLY A 425 5.50 15.98 -0.90
CA GLY A 425 5.65 14.77 -0.09
C GLY A 425 5.85 15.07 1.40
N ALA A 426 6.68 16.08 1.73
CA ALA A 426 6.91 16.51 3.11
C ALA A 426 5.64 17.08 3.76
N VAL A 427 4.88 17.92 3.04
CA VAL A 427 3.59 18.44 3.52
C VAL A 427 2.58 17.32 3.73
N LEU A 428 2.48 16.38 2.79
CA LEU A 428 1.58 15.23 2.90
C LEU A 428 1.92 14.33 4.11
N ALA A 429 3.21 14.12 4.39
CA ALA A 429 3.64 13.37 5.57
C ALA A 429 3.17 14.03 6.88
N ILE A 430 3.32 15.35 6.99
CA ILE A 430 2.84 16.12 8.14
C ILE A 430 1.33 16.02 8.25
N MET A 431 0.60 16.23 7.15
CA MET A 431 -0.86 16.18 7.12
C MET A 431 -1.39 14.80 7.56
N ALA A 432 -0.73 13.72 7.15
CA ALA A 432 -1.11 12.37 7.58
C ALA A 432 -1.06 12.23 9.11
N PHE A 433 0.02 12.69 9.75
CA PHE A 433 0.14 12.67 11.22
C PHE A 433 -0.89 13.58 11.89
N VAL A 434 -1.06 14.80 11.39
CA VAL A 434 -2.03 15.78 11.91
C VAL A 434 -3.45 15.24 11.86
N CYS A 435 -3.82 14.52 10.78
CA CYS A 435 -5.14 13.88 10.68
C CYS A 435 -5.35 12.81 11.77
N VAL A 436 -4.36 11.98 12.05
CA VAL A 436 -4.46 11.02 13.16
C VAL A 436 -4.63 11.75 14.49
N TRP A 437 -3.87 12.81 14.73
CA TRP A 437 -3.91 13.56 15.99
C TRP A 437 -5.24 14.29 16.22
N ILE A 438 -5.76 14.96 15.18
CA ILE A 438 -6.98 15.78 15.30
C ILE A 438 -8.24 14.91 15.29
N PHE A 439 -8.35 13.97 14.33
CA PHE A 439 -9.59 13.21 14.12
C PHE A 439 -9.71 12.00 15.04
N ILE A 440 -8.58 11.48 15.56
CA ILE A 440 -8.58 10.34 16.49
C ILE A 440 -7.98 10.80 17.85
N PRO A 441 -8.76 11.46 18.72
CA PRO A 441 -8.27 11.93 20.01
C PRO A 441 -7.68 10.80 20.86
N LYS A 442 -8.32 9.62 20.82
CA LYS A 442 -7.84 8.39 21.45
C LYS A 442 -8.07 7.20 20.52
N ILE A 443 -7.04 6.41 20.30
CA ILE A 443 -7.12 5.17 19.51
C ILE A 443 -7.57 4.07 20.46
N GLU A 444 -8.87 3.79 20.43
CA GLU A 444 -9.54 2.75 21.19
C GLU A 444 -10.78 2.26 20.45
N PRO A 445 -11.28 1.06 20.73
CA PRO A 445 -12.48 0.55 20.12
C PRO A 445 -13.68 1.47 20.30
N LEU A 446 -14.36 1.77 19.20
CA LEU A 446 -15.52 2.65 19.20
C LEU A 446 -16.76 1.89 19.68
N LYS A 447 -17.56 2.56 20.51
CA LYS A 447 -18.85 2.09 20.98
C LYS A 447 -20.00 2.70 20.14
N PRO A 448 -21.19 2.04 20.07
CA PRO A 448 -22.38 2.68 19.53
C PRO A 448 -22.59 4.05 20.18
N LYS A 449 -23.08 5.03 19.42
CA LYS A 449 -23.56 6.27 20.07
C LYS A 449 -24.83 5.91 20.83
N THR A 450 -24.85 6.09 22.11
CA THR A 450 -26.11 6.21 22.85
C THR A 450 -26.95 7.29 22.21
N LYS A 451 -28.18 6.92 21.83
CA LYS A 451 -29.16 7.87 21.25
C LYS A 451 -29.52 8.97 22.23
#